data_1a771ecc9ba6b0d8b173e5773ef639bd
#
_entry.id   1a771ecc9ba6b0d8b173e5773ef639bd
#
_cell.length_a   1.000
_cell.length_b   1.000
_cell.length_c   1.000
_cell.angle_alpha   90.00
_cell.angle_beta   90.00
_cell.angle_gamma   90.00
#
_symmetry.space_group_name_H-M   'P 1'
#
loop_
_entity.id
_entity.type
_entity.pdbx_description
1 polymer ?
#
loop_
_entity_poly.entity_id
_entity_poly.type
_entity_poly.pdbx_seq_one_letter_code
_entity_poly.pdbx_strand_id
1 'polypeptide(L)'
;MKYKVAIVDDESSVCNSIAELLKKYADNMSLSEPVEENLFEITTFACGDDLLSANIAEFDMFFLDINMPGVNGLKAAKCVRRVNTTAVIIFCTNYAQYAVNGYEVNALGYIVKPIQPIAFCRTMDRVMTALGKNAAKRVRIKTVDGVELLLVSNILYAEIQIHNLFFHVLGADGKIKVYRTRGSMQETENSFADMDFARCSACYLVNLNHVLSVNKGNVNMRGGASLPVSRKFAKDFSDKLLSFLGSRGTVNV
;
A
#
# COMPACT_ATOMS: atom_id res chain seq x y z
N MET A 1 17.31 -5.19 0.10
CA MET A 1 15.97 -5.23 0.78
C MET A 1 15.15 -6.29 0.08
N LYS A 2 14.66 -7.32 0.78
CA LYS A 2 13.85 -8.41 0.20
C LYS A 2 12.37 -8.05 0.26
N TYR A 3 11.64 -8.35 -0.83
CA TYR A 3 10.19 -8.22 -0.86
C TYR A 3 9.54 -9.56 -0.54
N LYS A 4 8.61 -9.58 0.42
CA LYS A 4 7.83 -10.77 0.77
C LYS A 4 6.66 -10.94 -0.19
N VAL A 5 6.62 -12.08 -0.87
CA VAL A 5 5.65 -12.39 -1.92
C VAL A 5 4.80 -13.58 -1.50
N ALA A 6 3.48 -13.41 -1.51
CA ALA A 6 2.53 -14.50 -1.39
C ALA A 6 2.02 -14.89 -2.78
N ILE A 7 2.10 -16.17 -3.13
CA ILE A 7 1.49 -16.75 -4.33
C ILE A 7 0.40 -17.70 -3.87
N VAL A 8 -0.83 -17.48 -4.31
CA VAL A 8 -2.01 -18.23 -3.88
C VAL A 8 -2.72 -18.80 -5.10
N ASP A 9 -2.61 -20.10 -5.27
CA ASP A 9 -3.14 -20.83 -6.41
C ASP A 9 -3.27 -22.32 -6.02
N ASP A 10 -4.38 -22.96 -6.34
CA ASP A 10 -4.59 -24.39 -6.07
C ASP A 10 -3.79 -25.30 -7.01
N GLU A 11 -3.28 -24.75 -8.11
CA GLU A 11 -2.37 -25.42 -9.01
C GLU A 11 -0.89 -25.13 -8.64
N SER A 12 -0.22 -26.07 -7.98
CA SER A 12 1.20 -25.92 -7.59
C SER A 12 2.14 -25.65 -8.78
N SER A 13 1.80 -26.13 -9.97
CA SER A 13 2.51 -25.86 -11.23
C SER A 13 2.53 -24.39 -11.58
N VAL A 14 1.41 -23.68 -11.34
CA VAL A 14 1.29 -22.24 -11.56
C VAL A 14 2.11 -21.47 -10.53
N CYS A 15 2.03 -21.87 -9.24
CA CYS A 15 2.87 -21.29 -8.19
C CYS A 15 4.37 -21.39 -8.56
N ASN A 16 4.81 -22.55 -9.01
CA ASN A 16 6.20 -22.77 -9.44
C ASN A 16 6.57 -21.89 -10.64
N SER A 17 5.68 -21.78 -11.63
CA SER A 17 5.90 -20.94 -12.82
C SER A 17 6.05 -19.47 -12.46
N ILE A 18 5.22 -18.96 -11.54
CA ILE A 18 5.33 -17.57 -11.05
C ILE A 18 6.64 -17.38 -10.29
N ALA A 19 7.01 -18.32 -9.43
CA ALA A 19 8.27 -18.25 -8.67
C ALA A 19 9.50 -18.24 -9.59
N GLU A 20 9.51 -19.06 -10.64
CA GLU A 20 10.58 -19.05 -11.65
C GLU A 20 10.64 -17.72 -12.43
N LEU A 21 9.48 -17.17 -12.80
CA LEU A 21 9.41 -15.89 -13.50
C LEU A 21 9.89 -14.74 -12.62
N LEU A 22 9.57 -14.75 -11.33
CA LEU A 22 10.09 -13.78 -10.36
C LEU A 22 11.62 -13.86 -10.23
N LYS A 23 12.16 -15.09 -10.16
CA LYS A 23 13.61 -15.30 -10.11
C LYS A 23 14.28 -14.75 -11.38
N LYS A 24 13.80 -15.13 -12.57
CA LYS A 24 14.32 -14.62 -13.85
C LYS A 24 14.23 -13.10 -13.95
N TYR A 25 13.15 -12.51 -13.44
CA TYR A 25 12.98 -11.05 -13.41
C TYR A 25 14.04 -10.40 -12.51
N ALA A 26 14.30 -10.94 -11.32
CA ALA A 26 15.34 -10.46 -10.42
C ALA A 26 16.74 -10.57 -11.03
N ASP A 27 17.05 -11.70 -11.67
CA ASP A 27 18.33 -11.92 -12.35
C ASP A 27 18.58 -10.89 -13.46
N ASN A 28 17.54 -10.55 -14.24
CA ASN A 28 17.63 -9.53 -15.28
C ASN A 28 17.83 -8.12 -14.73
N MET A 29 17.24 -7.80 -13.57
CA MET A 29 17.48 -6.51 -12.89
C MET A 29 18.91 -6.39 -12.38
N SER A 30 19.51 -7.49 -11.89
CA SER A 30 20.88 -7.54 -11.37
C SER A 30 21.95 -7.24 -12.43
N LEU A 31 21.62 -7.35 -13.72
CA LEU A 31 22.52 -6.96 -14.82
C LEU A 31 22.64 -5.44 -14.99
N SER A 32 21.70 -4.66 -14.45
CA SER A 32 21.63 -3.21 -14.60
C SER A 32 22.08 -2.45 -13.34
N GLU A 33 21.93 -3.05 -12.15
CA GLU A 33 22.34 -2.51 -10.85
C GLU A 33 22.74 -3.66 -9.91
N PRO A 34 23.64 -3.46 -8.92
CA PRO A 34 23.98 -4.49 -7.94
C PRO A 34 22.76 -4.74 -7.02
N VAL A 35 21.97 -5.76 -7.36
CA VAL A 35 20.82 -6.20 -6.56
C VAL A 35 21.29 -7.34 -5.64
N GLU A 36 20.84 -7.31 -4.38
CA GLU A 36 21.10 -8.38 -3.41
C GLU A 36 20.63 -9.74 -3.97
N GLU A 37 21.42 -10.77 -3.80
CA GLU A 37 20.99 -12.16 -4.06
C GLU A 37 19.67 -12.44 -3.34
N ASN A 38 18.64 -12.86 -4.07
CA ASN A 38 17.27 -13.09 -3.62
C ASN A 38 16.46 -11.82 -3.27
N LEU A 39 16.11 -11.06 -4.31
CA LEU A 39 15.21 -9.90 -4.20
C LEU A 39 13.81 -10.24 -3.63
N PHE A 40 13.31 -11.45 -3.87
CA PHE A 40 12.00 -11.93 -3.47
C PHE A 40 12.09 -13.09 -2.46
N GLU A 41 11.33 -12.97 -1.35
CA GLU A 41 11.07 -14.05 -0.40
C GLU A 41 9.65 -14.57 -0.67
N ILE A 42 9.56 -15.77 -1.27
CA ILE A 42 8.32 -16.31 -1.82
C ILE A 42 7.73 -17.33 -0.86
N THR A 43 6.44 -17.15 -0.53
CA THR A 43 5.62 -18.13 0.19
C THR A 43 4.43 -18.51 -0.68
N THR A 44 4.16 -19.80 -0.84
CA THR A 44 3.04 -20.31 -1.62
C THR A 44 1.91 -20.83 -0.73
N PHE A 45 0.66 -20.62 -1.14
CA PHE A 45 -0.54 -21.09 -0.47
C PHE A 45 -1.44 -21.81 -1.50
N ALA A 46 -2.06 -22.90 -1.09
CA ALA A 46 -2.93 -23.69 -1.97
C ALA A 46 -4.37 -23.13 -2.05
N CYS A 47 -4.77 -22.28 -1.12
CA CYS A 47 -6.11 -21.67 -1.10
C CYS A 47 -6.13 -20.34 -0.34
N GLY A 48 -7.25 -19.62 -0.46
CA GLY A 48 -7.44 -18.36 0.25
C GLY A 48 -7.51 -18.52 1.78
N ASP A 49 -8.00 -19.65 2.27
CA ASP A 49 -8.10 -19.92 3.71
C ASP A 49 -6.72 -20.05 4.35
N ASP A 50 -5.77 -20.72 3.70
CA ASP A 50 -4.38 -20.83 4.16
C ASP A 50 -3.70 -19.46 4.21
N LEU A 51 -3.90 -18.64 3.17
CA LEU A 51 -3.40 -17.26 3.17
C LEU A 51 -3.96 -16.46 4.34
N LEU A 52 -5.26 -16.55 4.60
CA LEU A 52 -5.91 -15.77 5.67
C LEU A 52 -5.51 -16.22 7.08
N SER A 53 -5.01 -17.44 7.21
CA SER A 53 -4.45 -17.98 8.45
C SER A 53 -3.01 -17.51 8.72
N ALA A 54 -2.32 -16.99 7.69
CA ALA A 54 -0.99 -16.43 7.80
C ALA A 54 -1.01 -14.95 8.24
N ASN A 55 0.17 -14.41 8.58
CA ASN A 55 0.32 -12.98 8.88
C ASN A 55 0.33 -12.15 7.59
N ILE A 56 -0.85 -11.81 7.07
CA ILE A 56 -1.03 -11.05 5.81
C ILE A 56 -0.28 -9.71 5.82
N ALA A 57 -0.09 -9.09 6.98
CA ALA A 57 0.56 -7.78 7.09
C ALA A 57 2.03 -7.78 6.69
N GLU A 58 2.67 -8.95 6.67
CA GLU A 58 4.09 -9.08 6.34
C GLU A 58 4.39 -9.05 4.85
N PHE A 59 3.40 -9.37 4.00
CA PHE A 59 3.63 -9.48 2.56
C PHE A 59 3.52 -8.14 1.85
N ASP A 60 4.48 -7.87 0.97
CA ASP A 60 4.50 -6.68 0.12
C ASP A 60 3.67 -6.87 -1.15
N MET A 61 3.57 -8.12 -1.62
CA MET A 61 3.01 -8.46 -2.91
C MET A 61 2.23 -9.78 -2.86
N PHE A 62 1.09 -9.81 -3.55
CA PHE A 62 0.21 -10.97 -3.65
C PHE A 62 -0.08 -11.29 -5.11
N PHE A 63 0.21 -12.52 -5.53
CA PHE A 63 -0.33 -13.14 -6.74
C PHE A 63 -1.48 -14.04 -6.33
N LEU A 64 -2.69 -13.76 -6.82
CA LEU A 64 -3.90 -14.46 -6.40
C LEU A 64 -4.61 -15.07 -7.61
N ASP A 65 -4.86 -16.37 -7.60
CA ASP A 65 -5.91 -16.88 -8.47
C ASP A 65 -7.27 -16.50 -7.92
N ILE A 66 -8.21 -16.25 -8.82
CA ILE A 66 -9.59 -15.90 -8.46
C ILE A 66 -10.38 -17.15 -8.11
N ASN A 67 -10.20 -18.23 -8.89
CA ASN A 67 -11.06 -19.41 -8.80
C ASN A 67 -10.38 -20.55 -8.05
N MET A 68 -10.43 -20.49 -6.75
CA MET A 68 -9.87 -21.51 -5.85
C MET A 68 -10.96 -22.09 -4.95
N PRO A 69 -10.78 -23.33 -4.45
CA PRO A 69 -11.65 -23.90 -3.41
C PRO A 69 -11.67 -23.04 -2.13
N GLY A 70 -12.79 -23.01 -1.43
CA GLY A 70 -12.95 -22.24 -0.19
C GLY A 70 -13.06 -20.74 -0.43
N VAL A 71 -12.18 -19.96 0.21
CA VAL A 71 -12.11 -18.51 0.02
C VAL A 71 -11.47 -18.20 -1.33
N ASN A 72 -12.26 -17.66 -2.27
CA ASN A 72 -11.79 -17.27 -3.58
C ASN A 72 -10.87 -16.03 -3.53
N GLY A 73 -10.06 -15.82 -4.59
CA GLY A 73 -9.07 -14.76 -4.62
C GLY A 73 -9.62 -13.34 -4.47
N LEU A 74 -10.84 -13.06 -4.92
CA LEU A 74 -11.45 -11.73 -4.73
C LEU A 74 -11.79 -11.46 -3.27
N LYS A 75 -12.31 -12.46 -2.56
CA LYS A 75 -12.57 -12.36 -1.12
C LYS A 75 -11.27 -12.25 -0.33
N ALA A 76 -10.27 -13.07 -0.68
CA ALA A 76 -8.94 -13.00 -0.09
C ALA A 76 -8.33 -11.60 -0.28
N ALA A 77 -8.39 -11.03 -1.48
CA ALA A 77 -7.91 -9.67 -1.77
C ALA A 77 -8.62 -8.59 -0.94
N LYS A 78 -9.93 -8.69 -0.72
CA LYS A 78 -10.68 -7.79 0.17
C LYS A 78 -10.19 -7.88 1.61
N CYS A 79 -9.89 -9.09 2.11
CA CYS A 79 -9.32 -9.28 3.44
C CYS A 79 -7.90 -8.70 3.52
N VAL A 80 -7.05 -8.94 2.50
CA VAL A 80 -5.73 -8.32 2.39
C VAL A 80 -5.82 -6.80 2.50
N ARG A 81 -6.73 -6.15 1.76
CA ARG A 81 -6.88 -4.69 1.78
C ARG A 81 -7.29 -4.13 3.14
N ARG A 82 -8.05 -4.88 3.92
CA ARG A 82 -8.43 -4.45 5.28
C ARG A 82 -7.24 -4.38 6.24
N VAL A 83 -6.27 -5.27 6.04
CA VAL A 83 -5.09 -5.41 6.91
C VAL A 83 -3.91 -4.61 6.34
N ASN A 84 -3.66 -4.73 5.02
CA ASN A 84 -2.51 -4.14 4.32
C ASN A 84 -3.00 -3.33 3.11
N THR A 85 -3.14 -2.02 3.28
CA THR A 85 -3.62 -1.11 2.23
C THR A 85 -2.59 -0.83 1.15
N THR A 86 -1.31 -1.02 1.45
CA THR A 86 -0.18 -0.69 0.58
C THR A 86 0.36 -1.88 -0.20
N ALA A 87 -0.04 -3.11 0.17
CA ALA A 87 0.38 -4.31 -0.54
C ALA A 87 -0.02 -4.25 -2.02
N VAL A 88 0.83 -4.76 -2.88
CA VAL A 88 0.53 -4.88 -4.30
C VAL A 88 -0.25 -6.18 -4.53
N ILE A 89 -1.41 -6.09 -5.17
CA ILE A 89 -2.23 -7.25 -5.54
C ILE A 89 -2.21 -7.41 -7.06
N ILE A 90 -1.89 -8.61 -7.52
CA ILE A 90 -1.92 -9.05 -8.91
C ILE A 90 -2.82 -10.29 -8.99
N PHE A 91 -3.82 -10.27 -9.85
CA PHE A 91 -4.59 -11.47 -10.14
C PHE A 91 -3.94 -12.28 -11.27
N CYS A 92 -3.83 -13.60 -11.07
CA CYS A 92 -3.36 -14.55 -12.07
C CYS A 92 -4.45 -15.63 -12.26
N THR A 93 -5.24 -15.57 -13.34
CA THR A 93 -6.41 -16.43 -13.50
C THR A 93 -6.72 -16.73 -14.96
N ASN A 94 -7.50 -17.80 -15.19
CA ASN A 94 -8.04 -18.16 -16.51
C ASN A 94 -9.17 -17.21 -16.98
N TYR A 95 -9.72 -16.39 -16.11
CA TYR A 95 -10.98 -15.67 -16.36
C TYR A 95 -10.77 -14.17 -16.57
N ALA A 96 -10.62 -13.75 -17.83
CA ALA A 96 -10.44 -12.34 -18.21
C ALA A 96 -11.63 -11.44 -17.77
N GLN A 97 -12.83 -11.98 -17.64
CA GLN A 97 -14.04 -11.26 -17.28
C GLN A 97 -14.03 -10.67 -15.86
N TYR A 98 -13.22 -11.22 -14.95
CA TYR A 98 -13.10 -10.71 -13.59
C TYR A 98 -12.12 -9.54 -13.45
N ALA A 99 -11.50 -9.10 -14.53
CA ALA A 99 -10.61 -7.92 -14.50
C ALA A 99 -11.32 -6.67 -13.95
N VAL A 100 -12.62 -6.51 -14.24
CA VAL A 100 -13.45 -5.42 -13.71
C VAL A 100 -13.55 -5.48 -12.17
N ASN A 101 -13.66 -6.66 -11.58
CA ASN A 101 -13.74 -6.82 -10.13
C ASN A 101 -12.41 -6.51 -9.40
N GLY A 102 -11.27 -6.54 -10.12
CA GLY A 102 -9.97 -6.15 -9.60
C GLY A 102 -9.91 -4.69 -9.15
N TYR A 103 -10.73 -3.82 -9.74
CA TYR A 103 -10.81 -2.41 -9.34
C TYR A 103 -11.30 -2.21 -7.90
N GLU A 104 -12.22 -3.04 -7.41
CA GLU A 104 -12.74 -2.95 -6.03
C GLU A 104 -11.66 -3.12 -4.95
N VAL A 105 -10.57 -3.81 -5.27
CA VAL A 105 -9.45 -4.07 -4.36
C VAL A 105 -8.18 -3.31 -4.75
N ASN A 106 -8.26 -2.39 -5.71
CA ASN A 106 -7.11 -1.67 -6.25
C ASN A 106 -5.97 -2.62 -6.66
N ALA A 107 -6.32 -3.68 -7.41
CA ALA A 107 -5.31 -4.57 -7.96
C ALA A 107 -4.46 -3.82 -9.00
N LEU A 108 -3.14 -3.93 -8.87
CA LEU A 108 -2.21 -3.25 -9.77
C LEU A 108 -2.06 -3.97 -11.11
N GLY A 109 -2.27 -5.29 -11.11
CA GLY A 109 -2.10 -6.12 -12.29
C GLY A 109 -3.15 -7.22 -12.40
N TYR A 110 -3.35 -7.63 -13.65
CA TYR A 110 -4.18 -8.75 -14.03
C TYR A 110 -3.44 -9.55 -15.10
N ILE A 111 -3.16 -10.80 -14.84
CA ILE A 111 -2.45 -11.71 -15.75
C ILE A 111 -3.37 -12.88 -16.06
N VAL A 112 -3.61 -13.11 -17.35
CA VAL A 112 -4.42 -14.25 -17.82
C VAL A 112 -3.50 -15.44 -18.01
N LYS A 113 -3.90 -16.60 -17.46
CA LYS A 113 -3.22 -17.88 -17.70
C LYS A 113 -3.47 -18.35 -19.15
N PRO A 114 -2.47 -18.93 -19.86
CA PRO A 114 -1.11 -19.21 -19.42
C PRO A 114 -0.25 -17.95 -19.33
N ILE A 115 0.57 -17.84 -18.27
CA ILE A 115 1.34 -16.64 -17.97
C ILE A 115 2.43 -16.44 -19.02
N GLN A 116 2.30 -15.39 -19.82
CA GLN A 116 3.28 -15.03 -20.82
C GLN A 116 4.43 -14.24 -20.19
N PRO A 117 5.73 -14.63 -20.38
CA PRO A 117 6.86 -13.95 -19.76
C PRO A 117 6.91 -12.44 -20.02
N ILE A 118 6.60 -12.00 -21.24
CA ILE A 118 6.61 -10.57 -21.62
C ILE A 118 5.52 -9.80 -20.85
N ALA A 119 4.32 -10.36 -20.74
CA ALA A 119 3.21 -9.72 -19.99
C ALA A 119 3.52 -9.69 -18.48
N PHE A 120 4.15 -10.74 -17.97
CA PHE A 120 4.63 -10.81 -16.59
C PHE A 120 5.66 -9.72 -16.31
N CYS A 121 6.73 -9.60 -17.12
CA CYS A 121 7.76 -8.57 -16.97
C CYS A 121 7.17 -7.16 -16.96
N ARG A 122 6.29 -6.82 -17.91
CA ARG A 122 5.61 -5.52 -17.95
C ARG A 122 4.80 -5.24 -16.68
N THR A 123 4.13 -6.27 -16.14
CA THR A 123 3.40 -6.14 -14.88
C THR A 123 4.36 -5.91 -13.73
N MET A 124 5.46 -6.65 -13.68
CA MET A 124 6.50 -6.50 -12.64
C MET A 124 7.18 -5.13 -12.67
N ASP A 125 7.43 -4.55 -13.84
CA ASP A 125 7.98 -3.18 -13.94
C ASP A 125 7.06 -2.15 -13.25
N ARG A 126 5.75 -2.29 -13.45
CA ARG A 126 4.75 -1.47 -12.75
C ARG A 126 4.71 -1.75 -11.25
N VAL A 127 4.83 -3.02 -10.87
CA VAL A 127 4.88 -3.49 -9.48
C VAL A 127 6.09 -2.90 -8.78
N MET A 128 7.27 -3.04 -9.36
CA MET A 128 8.51 -2.51 -8.76
C MET A 128 8.48 -0.98 -8.66
N THR A 129 7.90 -0.30 -9.65
CA THR A 129 7.66 1.15 -9.57
C THR A 129 6.74 1.51 -8.40
N ALA A 130 5.66 0.76 -8.20
CA ALA A 130 4.71 1.00 -7.11
C ALA A 130 5.33 0.68 -5.75
N LEU A 131 6.05 -0.44 -5.63
CA LEU A 131 6.78 -0.82 -4.43
C LEU A 131 7.91 0.16 -4.12
N GLY A 132 8.67 0.59 -5.12
CA GLY A 132 9.73 1.60 -4.96
C GLY A 132 9.19 2.94 -4.47
N LYS A 133 8.01 3.36 -4.93
CA LYS A 133 7.32 4.54 -4.41
C LYS A 133 6.79 4.35 -2.99
N ASN A 134 6.37 3.14 -2.63
CA ASN A 134 5.76 2.85 -1.32
C ASN A 134 6.78 2.37 -0.28
N ALA A 135 7.79 1.59 -0.69
CA ALA A 135 8.68 0.90 0.25
C ALA A 135 9.85 1.74 0.78
N ALA A 136 10.19 2.86 0.15
CA ALA A 136 11.44 3.54 0.45
C ALA A 136 11.32 4.92 1.11
N LYS A 137 10.14 5.52 1.15
CA LYS A 137 10.03 6.84 1.78
C LYS A 137 9.99 6.71 3.30
N ARG A 138 11.17 6.86 3.93
CA ARG A 138 11.26 7.04 5.37
C ARG A 138 11.49 8.50 5.69
N VAL A 139 10.75 8.98 6.66
CA VAL A 139 10.94 10.29 7.26
C VAL A 139 11.75 10.14 8.53
N ARG A 140 12.78 10.96 8.65
CA ARG A 140 13.59 11.06 9.87
C ARG A 140 12.98 12.10 10.79
N ILE A 141 12.53 11.67 11.96
CA ILE A 141 11.96 12.55 12.98
C ILE A 141 12.91 12.60 14.17
N LYS A 142 13.28 13.80 14.57
CA LYS A 142 14.07 14.03 15.79
C LYS A 142 13.10 14.08 16.97
N THR A 143 13.11 13.07 17.80
CA THR A 143 12.35 13.00 19.06
C THR A 143 13.20 13.42 20.24
N VAL A 144 12.60 13.49 21.43
CA VAL A 144 13.34 13.76 22.68
C VAL A 144 14.32 12.64 23.00
N ASP A 145 13.98 11.41 22.60
CA ASP A 145 14.73 10.18 22.91
C ASP A 145 15.75 9.82 21.81
N GLY A 146 15.83 10.61 20.73
CA GLY A 146 16.75 10.34 19.63
C GLY A 146 16.19 10.62 18.24
N VAL A 147 16.58 9.80 17.27
CA VAL A 147 16.14 9.91 15.87
C VAL A 147 15.36 8.67 15.49
N GLU A 148 14.11 8.87 15.09
CA GLU A 148 13.23 7.81 14.60
C GLU A 148 13.12 7.85 13.07
N LEU A 149 13.19 6.68 12.44
CA LEU A 149 12.97 6.49 11.01
C LEU A 149 11.59 5.89 10.80
N LEU A 150 10.62 6.73 10.48
CA LEU A 150 9.24 6.31 10.27
C LEU A 150 8.98 6.02 8.79
N LEU A 151 8.33 4.88 8.50
CA LEU A 151 7.78 4.61 7.18
C LEU A 151 6.64 5.59 6.91
N VAL A 152 6.72 6.31 5.81
CA VAL A 152 5.70 7.30 5.40
C VAL A 152 4.33 6.64 5.23
N SER A 153 4.31 5.41 4.71
CA SER A 153 3.09 4.62 4.57
C SER A 153 2.38 4.30 5.88
N ASN A 154 3.09 4.34 7.01
CA ASN A 154 2.51 4.05 8.32
C ASN A 154 2.04 5.31 9.05
N ILE A 155 2.41 6.49 8.57
CA ILE A 155 1.98 7.76 9.16
C ILE A 155 0.51 8.00 8.76
N LEU A 156 -0.37 8.06 9.74
CA LEU A 156 -1.79 8.33 9.54
C LEU A 156 -2.04 9.82 9.31
N TYR A 157 -1.50 10.65 10.20
CA TYR A 157 -1.57 12.10 10.12
C TYR A 157 -0.51 12.74 11.03
N ALA A 158 -0.22 14.00 10.77
CA ALA A 158 0.56 14.87 11.67
C ALA A 158 -0.36 15.94 12.26
N GLU A 159 -0.16 16.22 13.54
CA GLU A 159 -0.86 17.25 14.29
C GLU A 159 0.14 18.25 14.86
N ILE A 160 -0.19 19.56 14.87
CA ILE A 160 0.61 20.57 15.55
C ILE A 160 -0.15 21.14 16.76
N GLN A 161 0.52 21.18 17.91
CA GLN A 161 0.06 21.81 19.14
C GLN A 161 1.21 22.66 19.71
N ILE A 162 1.04 23.97 19.75
CA ILE A 162 2.01 24.93 20.34
C ILE A 162 3.46 24.58 19.97
N HIS A 163 3.84 24.68 18.69
CA HIS A 163 5.20 24.37 18.18
C HIS A 163 5.69 22.92 18.34
N ASN A 164 4.86 22.00 18.80
CA ASN A 164 5.17 20.57 18.81
C ASN A 164 4.35 19.88 17.72
N LEU A 165 5.03 19.07 16.93
CA LEU A 165 4.44 18.18 15.95
C LEU A 165 4.30 16.78 16.57
N PHE A 166 3.17 16.18 16.35
CA PHE A 166 2.84 14.82 16.78
C PHE A 166 2.52 14.00 15.53
N PHE A 167 3.32 12.99 15.24
CA PHE A 167 3.08 12.04 14.17
C PHE A 167 2.37 10.83 14.72
N HIS A 168 1.15 10.60 14.27
CA HIS A 168 0.34 9.42 14.61
C HIS A 168 0.64 8.31 13.61
N VAL A 169 1.25 7.24 14.07
CA VAL A 169 1.83 6.18 13.23
C VAL A 169 1.21 4.84 13.58
N LEU A 170 0.75 4.10 12.59
CA LEU A 170 0.24 2.75 12.76
C LEU A 170 1.41 1.79 12.97
N GLY A 171 1.46 1.17 14.14
CA GLY A 171 2.44 0.13 14.46
C GLY A 171 2.13 -1.21 13.79
N ALA A 172 3.13 -2.09 13.72
CA ALA A 172 2.96 -3.45 13.20
C ALA A 172 1.95 -4.29 14.01
N ASP A 173 1.76 -3.94 15.28
CA ASP A 173 0.79 -4.53 16.19
C ASP A 173 -0.65 -3.97 16.02
N GLY A 174 -0.86 -3.12 15.01
CA GLY A 174 -2.13 -2.44 14.75
C GLY A 174 -2.45 -1.29 15.71
N LYS A 175 -1.58 -1.00 16.69
CA LYS A 175 -1.75 0.11 17.62
C LYS A 175 -1.15 1.40 17.07
N ILE A 176 -1.72 2.53 17.48
CA ILE A 176 -1.21 3.85 17.11
C ILE A 176 -0.12 4.26 18.11
N LYS A 177 1.07 4.55 17.57
CA LYS A 177 2.16 5.18 18.31
C LYS A 177 2.23 6.65 17.95
N VAL A 178 2.52 7.51 18.91
CA VAL A 178 2.63 8.95 18.70
C VAL A 178 4.07 9.40 18.95
N TYR A 179 4.67 10.00 17.93
CA TYR A 179 6.03 10.52 18.00
C TYR A 179 6.00 12.04 18.05
N ARG A 180 6.61 12.63 19.08
CA ARG A 180 6.69 14.07 19.26
C ARG A 180 8.01 14.63 18.74
N THR A 181 7.94 15.74 18.00
CA THR A 181 9.11 16.53 17.57
C THR A 181 8.80 18.01 17.64
N ARG A 182 9.83 18.86 17.57
CA ARG A 182 9.65 20.30 17.35
C ARG A 182 9.65 20.60 15.85
N GLY A 183 8.81 21.52 15.42
CA GLY A 183 8.75 21.93 14.02
C GLY A 183 7.50 22.75 13.71
N SER A 184 7.35 23.11 12.44
CA SER A 184 6.20 23.82 11.92
C SER A 184 5.38 22.92 10.97
N MET A 185 4.07 23.14 10.92
CA MET A 185 3.21 22.43 9.99
C MET A 185 3.55 22.75 8.53
N GLN A 186 4.02 23.96 8.25
CA GLN A 186 4.40 24.36 6.89
C GLN A 186 5.65 23.62 6.39
N GLU A 187 6.68 23.49 7.23
CA GLU A 187 7.88 22.70 6.88
C GLU A 187 7.55 21.23 6.72
N THR A 188 6.65 20.73 7.56
CA THR A 188 6.16 19.34 7.45
C THR A 188 5.40 19.15 6.14
N GLU A 189 4.46 20.03 5.79
CA GLU A 189 3.73 19.97 4.53
C GLU A 189 4.69 19.99 3.32
N ASN A 190 5.70 20.86 3.33
CA ASN A 190 6.71 20.93 2.27
C ASN A 190 7.53 19.63 2.16
N SER A 191 7.87 19.02 3.31
CA SER A 191 8.61 17.75 3.33
C SER A 191 7.80 16.56 2.81
N PHE A 192 6.48 16.67 2.80
CA PHE A 192 5.54 15.66 2.30
C PHE A 192 4.88 16.07 0.97
N ALA A 193 5.37 17.11 0.28
CA ALA A 193 4.74 17.66 -0.93
C ALA A 193 4.59 16.65 -2.07
N ASP A 194 5.59 15.77 -2.26
CA ASP A 194 5.61 14.72 -3.29
C ASP A 194 5.05 13.38 -2.79
N MET A 195 4.25 13.43 -1.75
CA MET A 195 3.63 12.27 -1.11
C MET A 195 2.13 12.49 -1.00
N ASP A 196 1.38 11.42 -0.79
CA ASP A 196 -0.08 11.46 -0.71
C ASP A 196 -0.57 12.10 0.61
N PHE A 197 -0.13 13.32 0.91
CA PHE A 197 -0.56 14.07 2.09
C PHE A 197 -1.30 15.35 1.69
N ALA A 198 -2.35 15.66 2.46
CA ALA A 198 -3.13 16.88 2.29
C ALA A 198 -3.39 17.57 3.62
N ARG A 199 -3.26 18.89 3.62
CA ARG A 199 -3.57 19.69 4.79
C ARG A 199 -5.07 19.94 4.87
N CYS A 200 -5.72 19.48 5.93
CA CYS A 200 -7.16 19.68 6.12
C CYS A 200 -7.48 20.85 7.06
N SER A 201 -6.50 21.28 7.87
CA SER A 201 -6.67 22.47 8.73
C SER A 201 -5.32 23.12 9.07
N ALA A 202 -5.34 24.18 9.85
CA ALA A 202 -4.11 24.78 10.36
C ALA A 202 -3.29 23.81 11.22
N CYS A 203 -3.96 22.85 11.85
CA CYS A 203 -3.35 21.93 12.82
C CYS A 203 -3.11 20.52 12.29
N TYR A 204 -3.71 20.14 11.15
CA TYR A 204 -3.68 18.76 10.69
C TYR A 204 -3.21 18.58 9.23
N LEU A 205 -2.25 17.69 9.03
CA LEU A 205 -1.81 17.17 7.74
C LEU A 205 -2.09 15.67 7.70
N VAL A 206 -2.95 15.21 6.80
CA VAL A 206 -3.45 13.83 6.75
C VAL A 206 -2.86 13.06 5.57
N ASN A 207 -2.58 11.79 5.78
CA ASN A 207 -2.21 10.87 4.72
C ASN A 207 -3.49 10.36 4.03
N LEU A 208 -3.65 10.67 2.76
CA LEU A 208 -4.83 10.33 1.97
C LEU A 208 -5.05 8.81 1.82
N ASN A 209 -3.99 8.02 1.95
CA ASN A 209 -4.06 6.55 1.95
C ASN A 209 -4.82 5.99 3.17
N HIS A 210 -4.96 6.76 4.24
CA HIS A 210 -5.60 6.35 5.48
C HIS A 210 -6.92 7.08 5.75
N VAL A 211 -7.41 7.87 4.79
CA VAL A 211 -8.74 8.48 4.85
C VAL A 211 -9.80 7.42 4.59
N LEU A 212 -10.74 7.24 5.50
CA LEU A 212 -11.87 6.33 5.37
C LEU A 212 -13.10 7.01 4.77
N SER A 213 -13.37 8.24 5.20
CA SER A 213 -14.49 9.04 4.70
C SER A 213 -14.30 10.51 5.05
N VAL A 214 -15.02 11.37 4.33
CA VAL A 214 -15.13 12.81 4.64
C VAL A 214 -16.61 13.13 4.82
N ASN A 215 -17.02 13.44 6.04
CA ASN A 215 -18.43 13.67 6.38
C ASN A 215 -18.58 14.90 7.29
N LYS A 216 -19.57 15.74 6.99
CA LYS A 216 -19.94 16.91 7.82
C LYS A 216 -18.75 17.81 8.19
N GLY A 217 -17.81 17.99 7.25
CA GLY A 217 -16.62 18.82 7.47
C GLY A 217 -15.53 18.18 8.31
N ASN A 218 -15.57 16.87 8.52
CA ASN A 218 -14.52 16.10 9.18
C ASN A 218 -13.96 15.02 8.26
N VAL A 219 -12.66 14.77 8.39
CA VAL A 219 -11.96 13.63 7.79
C VAL A 219 -11.89 12.51 8.83
N ASN A 220 -12.47 11.37 8.52
CA ASN A 220 -12.38 10.18 9.37
C ASN A 220 -11.19 9.33 8.92
N MET A 221 -10.28 9.14 9.85
CA MET A 221 -9.02 8.43 9.59
C MET A 221 -9.08 6.97 10.04
N ARG A 222 -8.32 6.12 9.39
CA ARG A 222 -7.98 4.81 9.95
C ARG A 222 -7.42 5.01 11.36
N GLY A 223 -7.82 4.13 12.29
CA GLY A 223 -7.47 4.28 13.71
C GLY A 223 -8.44 5.12 14.53
N GLY A 224 -9.58 5.57 13.91
CA GLY A 224 -10.74 6.14 14.61
C GLY A 224 -10.69 7.66 14.86
N ALA A 225 -9.62 8.34 14.43
CA ALA A 225 -9.56 9.79 14.56
C ALA A 225 -10.52 10.49 13.57
N SER A 226 -11.23 11.54 14.04
CA SER A 226 -12.08 12.40 13.23
C SER A 226 -11.54 13.84 13.31
N LEU A 227 -10.97 14.33 12.21
CA LEU A 227 -10.21 15.57 12.14
C LEU A 227 -10.98 16.65 11.39
N PRO A 228 -11.09 17.89 11.90
CA PRO A 228 -11.87 18.94 11.26
C PRO A 228 -11.19 19.47 10.00
N VAL A 229 -11.98 19.64 8.94
CA VAL A 229 -11.59 20.38 7.73
C VAL A 229 -11.99 21.85 7.91
N SER A 230 -11.00 22.73 8.02
CA SER A 230 -11.31 24.14 8.18
C SER A 230 -11.63 24.81 6.84
N ARG A 231 -12.49 25.85 6.84
CA ARG A 231 -12.95 26.53 5.61
C ARG A 231 -11.81 27.00 4.72
N LYS A 232 -10.71 27.47 5.30
CA LYS A 232 -9.52 27.96 4.58
C LYS A 232 -8.86 26.84 3.73
N PHE A 233 -8.86 25.61 4.22
CA PHE A 233 -8.17 24.47 3.58
C PHE A 233 -9.12 23.56 2.81
N ALA A 234 -10.44 23.75 2.91
CA ALA A 234 -11.45 22.83 2.38
C ALA A 234 -11.32 22.63 0.86
N LYS A 235 -11.08 23.70 0.10
CA LYS A 235 -10.94 23.62 -1.36
C LYS A 235 -9.70 22.82 -1.75
N ASP A 236 -8.52 23.22 -1.28
CA ASP A 236 -7.24 22.58 -1.61
C ASP A 236 -7.21 21.13 -1.15
N PHE A 237 -7.80 20.84 0.02
CA PHE A 237 -7.95 19.48 0.51
C PHE A 237 -8.85 18.63 -0.40
N SER A 238 -10.00 19.17 -0.83
CA SER A 238 -10.92 18.45 -1.73
C SER A 238 -10.26 18.21 -3.09
N ASP A 239 -9.57 19.20 -3.65
CA ASP A 239 -8.89 19.07 -4.94
C ASP A 239 -7.80 18.01 -4.89
N LYS A 240 -6.97 17.98 -3.83
CA LYS A 240 -5.95 16.95 -3.61
C LYS A 240 -6.58 15.57 -3.41
N LEU A 241 -7.67 15.46 -2.64
CA LEU A 241 -8.38 14.20 -2.41
C LEU A 241 -8.98 13.66 -3.71
N LEU A 242 -9.64 14.50 -4.51
CA LEU A 242 -10.21 14.11 -5.80
C LEU A 242 -9.12 13.67 -6.79
N SER A 243 -8.02 14.40 -6.87
CA SER A 243 -6.86 14.02 -7.69
C SER A 243 -6.29 12.67 -7.24
N PHE A 244 -6.16 12.45 -5.94
CA PHE A 244 -5.71 11.18 -5.37
C PHE A 244 -6.66 10.02 -5.71
N LEU A 245 -7.96 10.22 -5.58
CA LEU A 245 -8.99 9.23 -5.93
C LEU A 245 -9.03 8.97 -7.44
N GLY A 246 -8.95 10.02 -8.26
CA GLY A 246 -8.93 9.91 -9.72
C GLY A 246 -7.70 9.18 -10.27
N SER A 247 -6.53 9.39 -9.67
CA SER A 247 -5.30 8.67 -10.05
C SER A 247 -5.34 7.17 -9.70
N ARG A 248 -6.25 6.75 -8.82
CA ARG A 248 -6.43 5.36 -8.36
C ARG A 248 -7.68 4.68 -8.91
N GLY A 249 -8.38 5.30 -9.87
CA GLY A 249 -9.53 4.69 -10.53
C GLY A 249 -10.76 4.51 -9.63
N THR A 250 -10.98 5.41 -8.68
CA THR A 250 -12.16 5.36 -7.81
C THR A 250 -13.40 5.69 -8.62
N VAL A 251 -14.37 4.78 -8.66
CA VAL A 251 -15.67 5.00 -9.31
C VAL A 251 -16.54 5.83 -8.37
N ASN A 252 -17.01 6.98 -8.84
CA ASN A 252 -18.07 7.72 -8.17
C ASN A 252 -19.38 6.94 -8.32
N VAL A 253 -19.97 6.48 -7.23
CA VAL A 253 -21.32 5.91 -7.14
C VAL A 253 -22.28 7.00 -6.69
#